data_ab2fe8c4fc525f099047bdd74729af6f
#
_entry.id   ab2fe8c4fc525f099047bdd74729af6f
#
_cell.length_a   1.000
_cell.length_b   1.000
_cell.length_c   1.000
_cell.angle_alpha   90.00
_cell.angle_beta   90.00
_cell.angle_gamma   90.00
#
_symmetry.space_group_name_H-M   'P 1'
#
loop_
_entity.id
_entity.type
_entity.pdbx_description
1 polymer ?
#
loop_
_entity_poly.entity_id
_entity_poly.type
_entity_poly.pdbx_seq_one_letter_code
_entity_poly.pdbx_strand_id
1 'polypeptide(L)'
;MIIGIMGKSGSGKSTITNLLNEKGNYLLIDVDKVNHELIENTSLKQDIIIRYPETLENGKINRQKLGMILYQDKKKMDEYNKLVWLYLEKKLDDIIKNTTKIVVLDWMMLPLTKYYNMCDIKILVGSSLAIRLERIKKRDKVDEIHFFERDKNSVDYKIEDFDFVINNDKGIDKNEIENIRKRIALCKRKK
;
A
#
# COMPACT_ATOMS: atom_id res chain seq x y z
N MET A 1 -3.52 -11.19 -14.34
CA MET A 1 -3.27 -9.76 -14.63
C MET A 1 -3.21 -9.00 -13.33
N ILE A 2 -2.18 -8.18 -13.15
CA ILE A 2 -1.93 -7.40 -11.93
C ILE A 2 -1.85 -5.92 -12.29
N ILE A 3 -2.54 -5.08 -11.52
CA ILE A 3 -2.53 -3.62 -11.63
C ILE A 3 -1.93 -3.09 -10.34
N GLY A 4 -0.86 -2.32 -10.41
CA GLY A 4 -0.26 -1.64 -9.26
C GLY A 4 -0.77 -0.20 -9.15
N ILE A 5 -1.28 0.18 -7.99
CA ILE A 5 -1.65 1.57 -7.68
C ILE A 5 -0.73 2.07 -6.59
N MET A 6 0.05 3.08 -6.91
CA MET A 6 1.09 3.65 -6.05
C MET A 6 0.87 5.12 -5.80
N GLY A 7 1.48 5.65 -4.77
CA GLY A 7 1.40 7.06 -4.39
C GLY A 7 1.58 7.26 -2.90
N LYS A 8 1.99 8.43 -2.50
CA LYS A 8 2.23 8.77 -1.10
C LYS A 8 0.94 8.78 -0.29
N SER A 9 1.05 8.71 1.02
CA SER A 9 -0.11 8.74 1.93
C SER A 9 -0.93 10.02 1.70
N GLY A 10 -2.26 9.90 1.65
CA GLY A 10 -3.17 11.03 1.36
C GLY A 10 -3.33 11.40 -0.10
N SER A 11 -2.63 10.74 -1.06
CA SER A 11 -2.76 11.04 -2.49
C SER A 11 -4.13 10.66 -3.10
N GLY A 12 -4.87 9.74 -2.46
CA GLY A 12 -6.18 9.29 -2.95
C GLY A 12 -6.16 7.98 -3.72
N LYS A 13 -5.15 7.13 -3.53
CA LYS A 13 -5.07 5.78 -4.13
C LYS A 13 -6.37 4.99 -3.97
N SER A 14 -6.86 4.87 -2.74
CA SER A 14 -8.08 4.09 -2.45
C SER A 14 -9.32 4.63 -3.17
N THR A 15 -9.38 5.93 -3.45
CA THR A 15 -10.45 6.52 -4.28
C THR A 15 -10.36 6.01 -5.71
N ILE A 16 -9.16 6.02 -6.32
CA ILE A 16 -8.92 5.46 -7.66
C ILE A 16 -9.27 3.97 -7.69
N THR A 17 -8.79 3.23 -6.69
CA THR A 17 -9.04 1.79 -6.56
C THR A 17 -10.55 1.49 -6.55
N ASN A 18 -11.33 2.23 -5.78
CA ASN A 18 -12.79 2.08 -5.72
C ASN A 18 -13.46 2.46 -7.04
N LEU A 19 -13.10 3.60 -7.64
CA LEU A 19 -13.63 4.01 -8.92
C LEU A 19 -13.36 2.98 -10.02
N LEU A 20 -12.17 2.41 -10.10
CA LEU A 20 -11.86 1.35 -11.05
C LEU A 20 -12.77 0.13 -10.85
N ASN A 21 -13.07 -0.23 -9.61
CA ASN A 21 -13.87 -1.41 -9.29
C ASN A 21 -15.37 -1.24 -9.48
N GLU A 22 -15.91 -0.02 -9.60
CA GLU A 22 -17.36 0.22 -9.83
C GLU A 22 -17.91 -0.54 -11.04
N LYS A 23 -17.11 -0.69 -12.11
CA LYS A 23 -17.49 -1.39 -13.35
C LYS A 23 -16.67 -2.67 -13.58
N GLY A 24 -15.79 -3.03 -12.64
CA GLY A 24 -14.89 -4.16 -12.77
C GLY A 24 -15.06 -5.15 -11.63
N ASN A 25 -14.98 -6.43 -11.94
CA ASN A 25 -14.93 -7.46 -10.91
C ASN A 25 -13.47 -7.76 -10.59
N TYR A 26 -12.79 -6.83 -9.94
CA TYR A 26 -11.39 -6.93 -9.56
C TYR A 26 -11.25 -7.43 -8.13
N LEU A 27 -10.13 -8.09 -7.84
CA LEU A 27 -9.70 -8.39 -6.48
C LEU A 27 -8.84 -7.23 -5.99
N LEU A 28 -9.43 -6.41 -5.12
CA LEU A 28 -8.73 -5.28 -4.52
C LEU A 28 -7.94 -5.74 -3.30
N ILE A 29 -6.65 -5.45 -3.28
CA ILE A 29 -5.74 -5.77 -2.17
C ILE A 29 -5.12 -4.47 -1.68
N ASP A 30 -5.62 -3.98 -0.56
CA ASP A 30 -4.99 -2.95 0.26
C ASP A 30 -3.90 -3.65 1.09
N VAL A 31 -2.64 -3.53 0.63
CA VAL A 31 -1.53 -4.30 1.22
C VAL A 31 -1.23 -3.85 2.65
N ASP A 32 -1.49 -2.59 2.99
CA ASP A 32 -1.33 -2.10 4.35
C ASP A 32 -2.34 -2.76 5.31
N LYS A 33 -3.59 -3.01 4.85
CA LYS A 33 -4.57 -3.78 5.62
C LYS A 33 -4.18 -5.24 5.75
N VAL A 34 -3.72 -5.87 4.68
CA VAL A 34 -3.21 -7.26 4.73
C VAL A 34 -2.09 -7.38 5.76
N ASN A 35 -1.14 -6.44 5.78
CA ASN A 35 -0.07 -6.40 6.77
C ASN A 35 -0.62 -6.27 8.20
N HIS A 36 -1.63 -5.43 8.40
CA HIS A 36 -2.27 -5.27 9.70
C HIS A 36 -2.94 -6.57 10.19
N GLU A 37 -3.63 -7.28 9.31
CA GLU A 37 -4.27 -8.55 9.63
C GLU A 37 -3.24 -9.64 9.96
N LEU A 38 -2.13 -9.69 9.23
CA LEU A 38 -1.04 -10.62 9.50
C LEU A 38 -0.44 -10.43 10.90
N ILE A 39 -0.19 -9.19 11.30
CA ILE A 39 0.37 -8.85 12.62
C ILE A 39 -0.58 -9.28 13.76
N GLU A 40 -1.89 -9.24 13.56
CA GLU A 40 -2.86 -9.52 14.62
C GLU A 40 -3.29 -11.00 14.69
N ASN A 41 -3.31 -11.71 13.56
CA ASN A 41 -4.07 -12.96 13.45
C ASN A 41 -3.23 -14.16 12.98
N THR A 42 -1.90 -14.06 12.93
CA THR A 42 -1.06 -15.14 12.40
C THR A 42 0.13 -15.47 13.30
N SER A 43 0.95 -16.45 12.89
CA SER A 43 2.21 -16.78 13.54
C SER A 43 3.20 -15.61 13.56
N LEU A 44 3.06 -14.64 12.65
CA LEU A 44 3.83 -13.39 12.71
C LEU A 44 3.65 -12.65 14.05
N LYS A 45 2.43 -12.66 14.60
CA LYS A 45 2.17 -12.09 15.94
C LYS A 45 3.07 -12.72 17.01
N GLN A 46 3.17 -14.05 17.00
CA GLN A 46 4.01 -14.78 17.95
C GLN A 46 5.50 -14.43 17.77
N ASP A 47 5.96 -14.38 16.53
CA ASP A 47 7.34 -14.00 16.22
C ASP A 47 7.69 -12.57 16.66
N ILE A 48 6.73 -11.64 16.54
CA ILE A 48 6.88 -10.27 17.04
C ILE A 48 6.92 -10.26 18.57
N ILE A 49 6.03 -10.98 19.24
CA ILE A 49 5.99 -11.05 20.73
C ILE A 49 7.25 -11.66 21.27
N ILE A 50 7.80 -12.71 20.65
CA ILE A 50 9.06 -13.33 21.07
C ILE A 50 10.22 -12.32 21.01
N ARG A 51 10.27 -11.46 19.98
CA ARG A 51 11.35 -10.48 19.79
C ARG A 51 11.15 -9.19 20.59
N TYR A 52 9.89 -8.79 20.79
CA TYR A 52 9.50 -7.53 21.41
C TYR A 52 8.38 -7.78 22.44
N PRO A 53 8.63 -8.58 23.50
CA PRO A 53 7.60 -8.98 24.46
C PRO A 53 6.94 -7.80 25.19
N GLU A 54 7.68 -6.69 25.34
CA GLU A 54 7.20 -5.45 25.95
C GLU A 54 6.09 -4.76 25.16
N THR A 55 5.87 -5.17 23.90
CA THR A 55 4.80 -4.60 23.05
C THR A 55 3.45 -5.26 23.24
N LEU A 56 3.39 -6.40 23.96
CA LEU A 56 2.14 -7.11 24.19
C LEU A 56 1.32 -6.44 25.30
N GLU A 57 0.14 -5.96 24.96
CA GLU A 57 -0.81 -5.35 25.88
C GLU A 57 -2.22 -5.92 25.66
N ASN A 58 -2.85 -6.42 26.70
CA ASN A 58 -4.21 -6.99 26.64
C ASN A 58 -4.39 -8.02 25.48
N GLY A 59 -3.37 -8.85 25.24
CA GLY A 59 -3.38 -9.87 24.18
C GLY A 59 -3.21 -9.34 22.77
N LYS A 60 -2.91 -8.05 22.59
CA LYS A 60 -2.67 -7.40 21.28
C LYS A 60 -1.30 -6.72 21.27
N ILE A 61 -0.73 -6.56 20.07
CA ILE A 61 0.50 -5.80 19.91
C ILE A 61 0.16 -4.30 19.96
N ASN A 62 0.75 -3.60 20.93
CA ASN A 62 0.73 -2.14 20.97
C ASN A 62 1.66 -1.60 19.89
N ARG A 63 1.09 -1.19 18.74
CA ARG A 63 1.84 -0.72 17.57
C ARG A 63 2.60 0.58 17.81
N GLN A 64 2.07 1.43 18.67
CA GLN A 64 2.75 2.68 19.01
C GLN A 64 4.03 2.38 19.77
N LYS A 65 3.96 1.48 20.75
CA LYS A 65 5.11 1.03 21.53
C LYS A 65 6.14 0.29 20.67
N LEU A 66 5.66 -0.62 19.79
CA LEU A 66 6.50 -1.29 18.80
C LEU A 66 7.20 -0.27 17.89
N GLY A 67 6.46 0.71 17.36
CA GLY A 67 7.01 1.78 16.53
C GLY A 67 8.11 2.56 17.25
N MET A 68 7.91 2.96 18.51
CA MET A 68 8.94 3.65 19.31
C MET A 68 10.23 2.84 19.43
N ILE A 69 10.14 1.52 19.67
CA ILE A 69 11.30 0.64 19.76
C ILE A 69 12.04 0.54 18.42
N LEU A 70 11.29 0.40 17.33
CA LEU A 70 11.86 0.20 15.99
C LEU A 70 12.47 1.48 15.44
N TYR A 71 11.85 2.66 15.64
CA TYR A 71 12.37 3.94 15.16
C TYR A 71 13.67 4.37 15.83
N GLN A 72 13.94 3.91 17.05
CA GLN A 72 15.16 4.22 17.78
C GLN A 72 16.36 3.37 17.34
N ASP A 73 16.13 2.24 16.65
CA ASP A 73 17.18 1.29 16.28
C ASP A 73 16.98 0.79 14.85
N LYS A 74 17.80 1.31 13.93
CA LYS A 74 17.75 0.93 12.52
C LYS A 74 17.92 -0.57 12.29
N LYS A 75 18.76 -1.25 13.07
CA LYS A 75 18.99 -2.69 12.94
C LYS A 75 17.72 -3.47 13.30
N LYS A 76 17.06 -3.10 14.40
CA LYS A 76 15.77 -3.70 14.79
C LYS A 76 14.69 -3.43 13.74
N MET A 77 14.64 -2.23 13.17
CA MET A 77 13.72 -1.90 12.08
C MET A 77 13.95 -2.79 10.85
N ASP A 78 15.21 -2.98 10.44
CA ASP A 78 15.56 -3.81 9.29
C ASP A 78 15.22 -5.30 9.53
N GLU A 79 15.47 -5.81 10.74
CA GLU A 79 15.11 -7.18 11.14
C GLU A 79 13.60 -7.38 11.19
N TYR A 80 12.86 -6.42 11.75
CA TYR A 80 11.40 -6.41 11.75
C TYR A 80 10.82 -6.38 10.34
N ASN A 81 11.32 -5.49 9.50
CA ASN A 81 10.87 -5.41 8.11
C ASN A 81 11.11 -6.73 7.36
N LYS A 82 12.28 -7.34 7.48
CA LYS A 82 12.56 -8.65 6.87
C LYS A 82 11.58 -9.73 7.34
N LEU A 83 11.28 -9.76 8.63
CA LEU A 83 10.31 -10.70 9.18
C LEU A 83 8.92 -10.48 8.60
N VAL A 84 8.42 -9.26 8.65
CA VAL A 84 7.07 -8.90 8.14
C VAL A 84 6.95 -9.18 6.65
N TRP A 85 7.97 -8.83 5.86
CA TRP A 85 7.96 -9.06 4.42
C TRP A 85 7.87 -10.53 4.05
N LEU A 86 8.52 -11.41 4.79
CA LEU A 86 8.44 -12.86 4.56
C LEU A 86 6.98 -13.36 4.64
N TYR A 87 6.23 -12.93 5.67
CA TYR A 87 4.84 -13.30 5.84
C TYR A 87 3.92 -12.64 4.82
N LEU A 88 4.18 -11.36 4.54
CA LEU A 88 3.39 -10.57 3.59
C LEU A 88 3.53 -11.12 2.17
N GLU A 89 4.75 -11.41 1.73
CA GLU A 89 4.99 -12.00 0.41
C GLU A 89 4.31 -13.35 0.26
N LYS A 90 4.45 -14.23 1.25
CA LYS A 90 3.76 -15.53 1.23
C LYS A 90 2.25 -15.35 1.07
N LYS A 91 1.66 -14.42 1.84
CA LYS A 91 0.21 -14.14 1.77
C LYS A 91 -0.21 -13.58 0.42
N LEU A 92 0.56 -12.62 -0.13
CA LEU A 92 0.26 -12.03 -1.44
C LEU A 92 0.43 -13.05 -2.57
N ASP A 93 1.48 -13.87 -2.54
CA ASP A 93 1.70 -14.94 -3.52
C ASP A 93 0.53 -15.93 -3.52
N ASP A 94 0.06 -16.34 -2.34
CA ASP A 94 -1.10 -17.23 -2.20
C ASP A 94 -2.38 -16.60 -2.78
N ILE A 95 -2.64 -15.33 -2.50
CA ILE A 95 -3.81 -14.62 -3.03
C ILE A 95 -3.74 -14.51 -4.55
N ILE A 96 -2.58 -14.08 -5.09
CA ILE A 96 -2.39 -13.88 -6.53
C ILE A 96 -2.48 -15.20 -7.28
N LYS A 97 -1.93 -16.28 -6.72
CA LYS A 97 -1.89 -17.60 -7.36
C LYS A 97 -3.26 -18.28 -7.42
N ASN A 98 -4.08 -18.03 -6.40
CA ASN A 98 -5.40 -18.70 -6.25
C ASN A 98 -6.57 -17.88 -6.80
N THR A 99 -6.33 -16.82 -7.57
CA THR A 99 -7.40 -16.02 -8.16
C THR A 99 -7.35 -15.99 -9.68
N THR A 100 -8.52 -16.04 -10.29
CA THR A 100 -8.72 -15.80 -11.73
C THR A 100 -9.10 -14.35 -12.05
N LYS A 101 -9.35 -13.54 -11.01
CA LYS A 101 -9.71 -12.13 -11.15
C LYS A 101 -8.48 -11.29 -11.49
N ILE A 102 -8.71 -10.12 -12.05
CA ILE A 102 -7.69 -9.07 -12.14
C ILE A 102 -7.40 -8.59 -10.71
N VAL A 103 -6.14 -8.64 -10.32
CA VAL A 103 -5.66 -8.19 -9.00
C VAL A 103 -5.30 -6.72 -9.08
N VAL A 104 -5.76 -5.92 -8.14
CA VAL A 104 -5.34 -4.53 -7.94
C VAL A 104 -4.60 -4.45 -6.61
N LEU A 105 -3.30 -4.16 -6.67
CA LEU A 105 -2.45 -3.95 -5.50
C LEU A 105 -2.38 -2.45 -5.18
N ASP A 106 -3.03 -2.01 -4.10
CA ASP A 106 -2.90 -0.65 -3.56
C ASP A 106 -1.80 -0.64 -2.50
N TRP A 107 -0.61 -0.16 -2.86
CA TRP A 107 0.52 -0.12 -1.94
C TRP A 107 1.57 0.93 -2.30
N MET A 108 1.91 1.77 -1.32
CA MET A 108 2.96 2.78 -1.47
C MET A 108 4.35 2.17 -1.70
N MET A 109 4.66 1.07 -0.99
CA MET A 109 5.97 0.41 -1.04
C MET A 109 6.16 -0.54 -2.22
N LEU A 110 5.18 -0.66 -3.10
CA LEU A 110 5.19 -1.61 -4.22
C LEU A 110 6.47 -1.56 -5.07
N PRO A 111 7.07 -0.38 -5.38
CA PRO A 111 8.31 -0.30 -6.15
C PRO A 111 9.52 -0.99 -5.52
N LEU A 112 9.51 -1.23 -4.22
CA LEU A 112 10.58 -1.90 -3.49
C LEU A 112 10.42 -3.42 -3.45
N THR A 113 9.45 -3.97 -4.17
CA THR A 113 9.06 -5.38 -4.12
C THR A 113 9.14 -6.07 -5.47
N LYS A 114 9.18 -7.40 -5.47
CA LYS A 114 9.08 -8.21 -6.69
C LYS A 114 7.79 -7.96 -7.47
N TYR A 115 6.70 -7.58 -6.79
CA TYR A 115 5.38 -7.36 -7.39
C TYR A 115 5.36 -6.17 -8.34
N TYR A 116 6.25 -5.19 -8.18
CA TYR A 116 6.37 -4.06 -9.10
C TYR A 116 6.61 -4.51 -10.55
N ASN A 117 7.54 -5.45 -10.72
CA ASN A 117 7.85 -6.00 -12.04
C ASN A 117 6.79 -6.98 -12.56
N MET A 118 5.91 -7.47 -11.69
CA MET A 118 4.78 -8.34 -12.06
C MET A 118 3.55 -7.55 -12.49
N CYS A 119 3.52 -6.22 -12.27
CA CYS A 119 2.41 -5.38 -12.69
C CYS A 119 2.33 -5.25 -14.21
N ASP A 120 1.19 -5.59 -14.77
CA ASP A 120 0.87 -5.38 -16.19
C ASP A 120 0.53 -3.91 -16.49
N ILE A 121 0.03 -3.19 -15.48
CA ILE A 121 -0.29 -1.75 -15.52
C ILE A 121 0.13 -1.14 -14.19
N LYS A 122 0.82 -0.01 -14.27
CA LYS A 122 1.29 0.77 -13.12
C LYS A 122 0.67 2.15 -13.12
N ILE A 123 0.01 2.51 -12.03
CA ILE A 123 -0.70 3.78 -11.87
C ILE A 123 -0.07 4.53 -10.69
N LEU A 124 0.41 5.74 -10.95
CA LEU A 124 0.86 6.66 -9.91
C LEU A 124 -0.26 7.66 -9.59
N VAL A 125 -0.63 7.77 -8.33
CA VAL A 125 -1.56 8.78 -7.84
C VAL A 125 -0.78 9.83 -7.06
N GLY A 126 -0.65 11.02 -7.63
CA GLY A 126 0.00 12.18 -7.05
C GLY A 126 -1.01 13.14 -6.41
N SER A 127 -0.56 13.88 -5.43
CA SER A 127 -1.24 15.07 -4.89
C SER A 127 -0.20 15.93 -4.17
N SER A 128 -0.41 17.25 -4.17
CA SER A 128 0.47 18.18 -3.50
C SER A 128 0.58 17.89 -2.00
N LEU A 129 1.71 18.27 -1.41
CA LEU A 129 1.99 18.03 0.01
C LEU A 129 0.90 18.65 0.91
N ALA A 130 0.47 19.87 0.60
CA ALA A 130 -0.58 20.58 1.36
C ALA A 130 -1.91 19.82 1.37
N ILE A 131 -2.35 19.36 0.21
CA ILE A 131 -3.60 18.59 0.07
C ILE A 131 -3.51 17.25 0.80
N ARG A 132 -2.35 16.57 0.71
CA ARG A 132 -2.15 15.30 1.41
C ARG A 132 -2.15 15.47 2.93
N LEU A 133 -1.52 16.52 3.43
CA LEU A 133 -1.53 16.87 4.85
C LEU A 133 -2.95 17.12 5.35
N GLU A 134 -3.74 17.95 4.65
CA GLU A 134 -5.13 18.23 5.00
C GLU A 134 -5.96 16.94 5.08
N ARG A 135 -5.86 16.08 4.05
CA ARG A 135 -6.59 14.80 4.00
C ARG A 135 -6.22 13.86 5.14
N ILE A 136 -4.93 13.75 5.46
CA ILE A 136 -4.44 12.89 6.54
C ILE A 136 -4.88 13.42 7.91
N LYS A 137 -4.76 14.73 8.16
CA LYS A 137 -5.27 15.34 9.39
C LYS A 137 -6.75 15.05 9.60
N LYS A 138 -7.56 15.19 8.56
CA LYS A 138 -9.01 14.95 8.62
C LYS A 138 -9.35 13.47 8.85
N ARG A 139 -8.61 12.56 8.23
CA ARG A 139 -8.88 11.11 8.28
C ARG A 139 -8.35 10.45 9.55
N ASP A 140 -7.08 10.72 9.88
CA ASP A 140 -6.31 9.95 10.87
C ASP A 140 -6.11 10.71 12.17
N LYS A 141 -6.46 12.01 12.23
CA LYS A 141 -6.21 12.91 13.37
C LYS A 141 -4.73 12.96 13.78
N VAL A 142 -3.82 12.75 12.83
CA VAL A 142 -2.36 12.77 13.01
C VAL A 142 -1.90 14.22 12.96
N ASP A 143 -0.97 14.58 13.83
CA ASP A 143 -0.33 15.90 13.81
C ASP A 143 0.65 16.05 12.62
N GLU A 144 1.08 17.27 12.37
CA GLU A 144 1.97 17.60 11.25
C GLU A 144 3.33 16.95 11.37
N ILE A 145 3.89 16.85 12.56
CA ILE A 145 5.23 16.30 12.81
C ILE A 145 5.26 14.85 12.36
N HIS A 146 4.31 14.05 12.81
CA HIS A 146 4.21 12.63 12.42
C HIS A 146 3.92 12.46 10.92
N PHE A 147 3.15 13.38 10.31
CA PHE A 147 2.94 13.34 8.86
C PHE A 147 4.24 13.56 8.10
N PHE A 148 5.03 14.60 8.45
CA PHE A 148 6.29 14.89 7.77
C PHE A 148 7.34 13.80 7.95
N GLU A 149 7.43 13.20 9.14
CA GLU A 149 8.30 12.04 9.38
C GLU A 149 7.97 10.86 8.47
N ARG A 150 6.68 10.53 8.33
CA ARG A 150 6.22 9.48 7.42
C ARG A 150 6.46 9.84 5.96
N ASP A 151 6.23 11.07 5.57
CA ASP A 151 6.40 11.54 4.20
C ASP A 151 7.87 11.53 3.77
N LYS A 152 8.79 11.91 4.66
CA LYS A 152 10.24 11.84 4.45
C LYS A 152 10.74 10.42 4.21
N ASN A 153 10.13 9.44 4.88
CA ASN A 153 10.46 8.01 4.74
C ASN A 153 9.64 7.29 3.67
N SER A 154 8.87 8.04 2.86
CA SER A 154 8.09 7.47 1.78
C SER A 154 8.95 7.20 0.54
N VAL A 155 8.43 6.37 -0.36
CA VAL A 155 9.09 6.04 -1.62
C VAL A 155 9.06 7.24 -2.56
N ASP A 156 10.19 7.52 -3.22
CA ASP A 156 10.24 8.44 -4.34
C ASP A 156 9.95 7.69 -5.65
N TYR A 157 9.07 8.27 -6.45
CA TYR A 157 8.62 7.67 -7.70
C TYR A 157 9.23 8.39 -8.90
N LYS A 158 9.70 7.61 -9.86
CA LYS A 158 10.09 8.12 -11.19
C LYS A 158 8.85 8.07 -12.09
N ILE A 159 8.40 9.22 -12.54
CA ILE A 159 7.13 9.35 -13.30
C ILE A 159 7.14 8.51 -14.58
N GLU A 160 8.28 8.40 -15.23
CA GLU A 160 8.50 7.64 -16.44
C GLU A 160 8.27 6.12 -16.30
N ASP A 161 8.26 5.62 -15.08
CA ASP A 161 8.05 4.19 -14.82
C ASP A 161 6.57 3.77 -14.80
N PHE A 162 5.65 4.73 -14.99
CA PHE A 162 4.21 4.50 -14.86
C PHE A 162 3.46 4.64 -16.18
N ASP A 163 2.49 3.74 -16.39
CA ASP A 163 1.58 3.80 -17.55
C ASP A 163 0.57 4.95 -17.42
N PHE A 164 0.21 5.32 -16.19
CA PHE A 164 -0.69 6.41 -15.86
C PHE A 164 -0.20 7.19 -14.66
N VAL A 165 -0.27 8.53 -14.75
CA VAL A 165 0.02 9.44 -13.66
C VAL A 165 -1.19 10.35 -13.47
N ILE A 166 -1.83 10.24 -12.31
CA ILE A 166 -3.06 10.96 -11.98
C ILE A 166 -2.73 12.04 -10.95
N ASN A 167 -3.00 13.30 -11.27
CA ASN A 167 -2.94 14.39 -10.30
C ASN A 167 -4.30 14.57 -9.63
N ASN A 168 -4.37 14.25 -8.33
CA ASN A 168 -5.60 14.30 -7.55
C ASN A 168 -5.69 15.54 -6.63
N ASP A 169 -5.18 16.68 -7.05
CA ASP A 169 -5.32 17.91 -6.26
C ASP A 169 -6.74 18.50 -6.37
N LYS A 170 -7.32 18.44 -7.53
CA LYS A 170 -8.65 19.00 -7.81
C LYS A 170 -9.77 17.94 -7.90
N GLY A 171 -9.47 16.71 -7.49
CA GLY A 171 -10.34 15.56 -7.70
C GLY A 171 -9.93 14.77 -8.93
N ILE A 172 -10.63 13.66 -9.17
CA ILE A 172 -10.30 12.70 -10.21
C ILE A 172 -11.17 12.94 -11.44
N ASP A 173 -10.56 13.10 -12.60
CA ASP A 173 -11.29 13.17 -13.86
C ASP A 173 -11.84 11.78 -14.24
N LYS A 174 -13.15 11.71 -14.49
CA LYS A 174 -13.81 10.48 -14.94
C LYS A 174 -13.25 9.94 -16.25
N ASN A 175 -12.77 10.83 -17.14
CA ASN A 175 -12.14 10.44 -18.40
C ASN A 175 -10.82 9.70 -18.18
N GLU A 176 -10.03 10.08 -17.17
CA GLU A 176 -8.81 9.36 -16.81
C GLU A 176 -9.13 7.93 -16.38
N ILE A 177 -10.16 7.75 -15.55
CA ILE A 177 -10.61 6.42 -15.13
C ILE A 177 -11.08 5.56 -16.30
N GLU A 178 -11.85 6.14 -17.25
CA GLU A 178 -12.30 5.42 -18.44
C GLU A 178 -11.13 5.05 -19.37
N ASN A 179 -10.10 5.88 -19.48
CA ASN A 179 -8.89 5.56 -20.25
C ASN A 179 -8.11 4.39 -19.61
N ILE A 180 -7.99 4.37 -18.28
CA ILE A 180 -7.40 3.25 -17.57
C ILE A 180 -8.20 1.97 -17.81
N ARG A 181 -9.54 2.02 -17.71
CA ARG A 181 -10.41 0.87 -17.97
C ARG A 181 -10.25 0.33 -19.39
N LYS A 182 -10.16 1.21 -20.39
CA LYS A 182 -9.90 0.82 -21.80
C LYS A 182 -8.55 0.10 -21.92
N ARG A 183 -7.51 0.61 -21.28
CA ARG A 183 -6.20 -0.03 -21.30
C ARG A 183 -6.22 -1.42 -20.64
N ILE A 184 -6.92 -1.56 -19.50
CA ILE A 184 -7.11 -2.85 -18.81
C ILE A 184 -7.80 -3.85 -19.75
N ALA A 185 -8.86 -3.43 -20.44
CA ALA A 185 -9.60 -4.28 -21.38
C ALA A 185 -8.72 -4.74 -22.56
N LEU A 186 -7.86 -3.86 -23.09
CA LEU A 186 -6.92 -4.20 -24.16
C LEU A 186 -5.86 -5.20 -23.70
N CYS A 187 -5.31 -5.03 -22.51
CA CYS A 187 -4.32 -5.96 -21.95
C CYS A 187 -4.93 -7.35 -21.67
N LYS A 188 -6.20 -7.41 -21.26
CA LYS A 188 -6.91 -8.69 -21.03
C LYS A 188 -7.12 -9.51 -22.31
N ARG A 189 -7.26 -8.86 -23.48
CA ARG A 189 -7.45 -9.54 -24.77
C ARG A 189 -6.17 -10.17 -25.34
N LYS A 190 -4.99 -9.77 -24.83
CA LYS A 190 -3.69 -10.23 -25.31
C LYS A 190 -3.14 -11.43 -24.53
N LYS A 191 -3.80 -11.80 -23.42
CA LYS A 191 -3.51 -12.99 -22.59
C LYS A 191 -4.58 -14.06 -22.77
#